data_3233e3a9e5345d9eb03cb6e93f77e065
#
_entry.id   3233e3a9e5345d9eb03cb6e93f77e065
#
_cell.length_a   1.000
_cell.length_b   1.000
_cell.length_c   1.000
_cell.angle_alpha   90.00
_cell.angle_beta   90.00
_cell.angle_gamma   90.00
#
_symmetry.space_group_name_H-M   'P 1'
#
loop_
_entity.id
_entity.type
_entity.pdbx_description
1 polymer ?
#
loop_
_entity_poly.entity_id
_entity_poly.type
_entity_poly.pdbx_seq_one_letter_code
_entity_poly.pdbx_strand_id
1 'polypeptide(L)'
;MLNSLAMVLVLAALTLLTASLWTVCRLLAQLPAGPMLVQWRVLSAMVLVFMAGYIVYLAARWERHQSLIDLLAPALFLGCACFVWLGTRLSLATVVNVLRLSSIDRAQVTDALTGLRSRQYLDRLMQQEMQRAERRGLAVSVMLLDIDHFAAVNKGYGHAVGDQVLTEIGRILSASVRESDLLVRYGGEEIAILATHTPPAAALAVAERLRREIEIGARKALREAKGARHAITVSIGVAGREAGGSGPADLFGMADKALQKAKREGRNRVALGGQ
;
A
#
# COMPACT_ATOMS: atom_id res chain seq x y z
N MET A 1 -20.72 -29.00 -47.86
CA MET A 1 -21.30 -28.49 -46.62
C MET A 1 -20.48 -28.92 -45.39
N LEU A 2 -20.19 -30.20 -45.17
CA LEU A 2 -19.41 -30.68 -44.02
C LEU A 2 -17.95 -30.14 -44.00
N ASN A 3 -17.27 -30.12 -45.14
CA ASN A 3 -15.93 -29.53 -45.25
C ASN A 3 -15.90 -28.04 -44.89
N SER A 4 -16.89 -27.26 -45.34
CA SER A 4 -16.98 -25.84 -45.02
C SER A 4 -17.20 -25.62 -43.52
N LEU A 5 -18.04 -26.46 -42.89
CA LEU A 5 -18.28 -26.37 -41.44
C LEU A 5 -17.05 -26.75 -40.64
N ALA A 6 -16.35 -27.82 -41.00
CA ALA A 6 -15.09 -28.22 -40.35
C ALA A 6 -14.02 -27.09 -40.42
N MET A 7 -13.89 -26.51 -41.62
CA MET A 7 -12.97 -25.38 -41.85
C MET A 7 -13.30 -24.15 -40.97
N VAL A 8 -14.58 -23.78 -40.88
CA VAL A 8 -15.01 -22.67 -40.00
C VAL A 8 -14.68 -22.94 -38.54
N LEU A 9 -14.91 -24.18 -38.05
CA LEU A 9 -14.61 -24.57 -36.68
C LEU A 9 -13.10 -24.45 -36.37
N VAL A 10 -12.25 -24.93 -37.27
CA VAL A 10 -10.76 -24.85 -37.05
C VAL A 10 -10.25 -23.39 -37.17
N LEU A 11 -10.78 -22.61 -38.11
CA LEU A 11 -10.44 -21.20 -38.22
C LEU A 11 -10.87 -20.40 -36.97
N ALA A 12 -12.06 -20.67 -36.45
CA ALA A 12 -12.52 -20.09 -35.19
C ALA A 12 -11.62 -20.50 -34.01
N ALA A 13 -11.18 -21.75 -33.96
CA ALA A 13 -10.23 -22.21 -32.95
C ALA A 13 -8.88 -21.50 -33.06
N LEU A 14 -8.35 -21.31 -34.26
CA LEU A 14 -7.09 -20.56 -34.50
C LEU A 14 -7.21 -19.08 -34.08
N THR A 15 -8.35 -18.44 -34.37
CA THR A 15 -8.57 -17.04 -33.94
C THR A 15 -8.62 -16.92 -32.41
N LEU A 16 -9.22 -17.87 -31.69
CA LEU A 16 -9.22 -17.89 -30.22
C LEU A 16 -7.83 -18.13 -29.65
N LEU A 17 -7.04 -19.03 -30.24
CA LEU A 17 -5.66 -19.29 -29.81
C LEU A 17 -4.74 -18.07 -30.06
N THR A 18 -4.88 -17.37 -31.18
CA THR A 18 -4.13 -16.11 -31.43
C THR A 18 -4.52 -15.04 -30.45
N ALA A 19 -5.79 -14.88 -30.10
CA ALA A 19 -6.26 -13.96 -29.06
C ALA A 19 -5.70 -14.31 -27.66
N SER A 20 -5.62 -15.62 -27.36
CA SER A 20 -4.99 -16.11 -26.11
C SER A 20 -3.51 -15.78 -26.08
N LEU A 21 -2.78 -16.05 -27.16
CA LEU A 21 -1.35 -15.77 -27.26
C LEU A 21 -1.06 -14.27 -27.09
N TRP A 22 -1.84 -13.41 -27.73
CA TRP A 22 -1.70 -11.95 -27.56
C TRP A 22 -1.93 -11.51 -26.11
N THR A 23 -2.92 -12.10 -25.43
CA THR A 23 -3.19 -11.85 -24.01
C THR A 23 -2.00 -12.25 -23.13
N VAL A 24 -1.42 -13.45 -23.39
CA VAL A 24 -0.24 -13.95 -22.65
C VAL A 24 0.98 -13.10 -22.92
N CYS A 25 1.25 -12.67 -24.15
CA CYS A 25 2.36 -11.79 -24.50
C CYS A 25 2.29 -10.44 -23.75
N ARG A 26 1.12 -9.86 -23.63
CA ARG A 26 0.90 -8.66 -22.82
C ARG A 26 1.22 -8.87 -21.35
N LEU A 27 0.84 -10.01 -20.80
CA LEU A 27 1.12 -10.37 -19.41
C LEU A 27 2.62 -10.56 -19.19
N LEU A 28 3.30 -11.27 -20.10
CA LEU A 28 4.75 -11.51 -20.03
C LEU A 28 5.57 -10.21 -20.00
N ALA A 29 5.10 -9.16 -20.69
CA ALA A 29 5.76 -7.85 -20.71
C ALA A 29 5.66 -7.10 -19.36
N GLN A 30 4.75 -7.50 -18.47
CA GLN A 30 4.51 -6.85 -17.18
C GLN A 30 5.02 -7.66 -15.98
N LEU A 31 5.39 -8.92 -16.19
CA LEU A 31 5.83 -9.81 -15.11
C LEU A 31 7.33 -9.62 -14.81
N PRO A 32 7.71 -9.50 -13.52
CA PRO A 32 9.11 -9.50 -13.12
C PRO A 32 9.74 -10.88 -13.36
N ALA A 33 11.06 -10.90 -13.44
CA ALA A 33 11.83 -12.15 -13.57
C ALA A 33 11.58 -13.07 -12.36
N GLY A 34 11.09 -14.29 -12.62
CA GLY A 34 10.76 -15.24 -11.56
C GLY A 34 10.11 -16.53 -12.10
N PRO A 35 9.79 -17.49 -11.24
CA PRO A 35 9.22 -18.78 -11.64
C PRO A 35 7.90 -18.65 -12.41
N MET A 36 7.08 -17.64 -12.10
CA MET A 36 5.86 -17.36 -12.85
C MET A 36 6.12 -17.03 -14.32
N LEU A 37 7.16 -16.25 -14.62
CA LEU A 37 7.52 -15.91 -15.99
C LEU A 37 7.84 -17.18 -16.82
N VAL A 38 8.53 -18.16 -16.21
CA VAL A 38 8.86 -19.42 -16.86
C VAL A 38 7.58 -20.21 -17.18
N GLN A 39 6.66 -20.33 -16.22
CA GLN A 39 5.39 -21.03 -16.43
C GLN A 39 4.55 -20.42 -17.56
N TRP A 40 4.48 -19.10 -17.65
CA TRP A 40 3.76 -18.41 -18.73
C TRP A 40 4.45 -18.57 -20.10
N ARG A 41 5.80 -18.63 -20.13
CA ARG A 41 6.54 -18.96 -21.38
C ARG A 41 6.26 -20.38 -21.85
N VAL A 42 6.20 -21.35 -20.91
CA VAL A 42 5.85 -22.74 -21.24
C VAL A 42 4.43 -22.82 -21.79
N LEU A 43 3.46 -22.12 -21.16
CA LEU A 43 2.09 -22.05 -21.67
C LEU A 43 2.03 -21.45 -23.08
N SER A 44 2.79 -20.37 -23.35
CA SER A 44 2.89 -19.78 -24.69
C SER A 44 3.41 -20.75 -25.74
N ALA A 45 4.47 -21.51 -25.37
CA ALA A 45 5.02 -22.52 -26.25
C ALA A 45 4.00 -23.65 -26.56
N MET A 46 3.24 -24.10 -25.56
CA MET A 46 2.16 -25.07 -25.75
C MET A 46 1.06 -24.55 -26.70
N VAL A 47 0.64 -23.29 -26.56
CA VAL A 47 -0.35 -22.69 -27.46
C VAL A 47 0.17 -22.66 -28.90
N LEU A 48 1.46 -22.34 -29.12
CA LEU A 48 2.08 -22.37 -30.45
C LEU A 48 2.11 -23.80 -31.03
N VAL A 49 2.38 -24.82 -30.23
CA VAL A 49 2.34 -26.22 -30.65
C VAL A 49 0.91 -26.63 -31.04
N PHE A 50 -0.11 -26.24 -30.28
CA PHE A 50 -1.51 -26.46 -30.66
C PHE A 50 -1.86 -25.77 -31.98
N MET A 51 -1.47 -24.51 -32.17
CA MET A 51 -1.71 -23.78 -33.43
C MET A 51 -1.07 -24.50 -34.63
N ALA A 52 0.17 -24.96 -34.49
CA ALA A 52 0.86 -25.72 -35.52
C ALA A 52 0.10 -27.04 -35.84
N GLY A 53 -0.35 -27.74 -34.81
CA GLY A 53 -1.19 -28.95 -34.98
C GLY A 53 -2.47 -28.69 -35.74
N TYR A 54 -3.16 -27.58 -35.49
CA TYR A 54 -4.38 -27.19 -36.21
C TYR A 54 -4.12 -26.85 -37.68
N ILE A 55 -2.99 -26.19 -37.99
CA ILE A 55 -2.56 -25.88 -39.35
C ILE A 55 -2.24 -27.18 -40.12
N VAL A 56 -1.51 -28.11 -39.49
CA VAL A 56 -1.19 -29.43 -40.08
C VAL A 56 -2.47 -30.22 -40.34
N TYR A 57 -3.42 -30.23 -39.41
CA TYR A 57 -4.71 -30.86 -39.58
C TYR A 57 -5.49 -30.29 -40.80
N LEU A 58 -5.56 -28.96 -40.93
CA LEU A 58 -6.15 -28.28 -42.06
C LEU A 58 -5.53 -28.74 -43.39
N ALA A 59 -4.20 -28.74 -43.47
CA ALA A 59 -3.49 -29.14 -44.68
C ALA A 59 -3.71 -30.62 -45.04
N ALA A 60 -3.75 -31.51 -44.04
CA ALA A 60 -3.90 -32.95 -44.26
C ALA A 60 -5.32 -33.36 -44.59
N ARG A 61 -6.33 -32.63 -44.12
CA ARG A 61 -7.76 -33.01 -44.23
C ARG A 61 -8.60 -32.05 -45.05
N TRP A 62 -8.01 -31.16 -45.86
CA TRP A 62 -8.68 -30.07 -46.57
C TRP A 62 -9.95 -30.47 -47.33
N GLU A 63 -10.00 -31.67 -47.92
CA GLU A 63 -11.17 -32.13 -48.73
C GLU A 63 -11.77 -33.48 -48.30
N ARG A 64 -11.46 -33.99 -47.09
CA ARG A 64 -11.74 -35.37 -46.70
C ARG A 64 -12.83 -35.55 -45.64
N HIS A 65 -13.67 -34.54 -45.39
CA HIS A 65 -14.76 -34.66 -44.41
C HIS A 65 -16.04 -35.15 -45.14
N GLN A 66 -16.32 -36.45 -45.02
CA GLN A 66 -17.46 -37.09 -45.70
C GLN A 66 -18.59 -37.52 -44.76
N SER A 67 -18.34 -37.64 -43.47
CA SER A 67 -19.28 -38.04 -42.44
C SER A 67 -19.38 -37.07 -41.28
N LEU A 68 -20.48 -37.14 -40.50
CA LEU A 68 -20.65 -36.33 -39.28
C LEU A 68 -19.58 -36.66 -38.23
N ILE A 69 -19.03 -37.86 -38.24
CA ILE A 69 -17.96 -38.30 -37.33
C ILE A 69 -16.68 -37.48 -37.59
N ASP A 70 -16.43 -37.08 -38.84
CA ASP A 70 -15.27 -36.30 -39.22
C ASP A 70 -15.27 -34.85 -38.59
N LEU A 71 -16.44 -34.38 -38.11
CA LEU A 71 -16.57 -33.12 -37.43
C LEU A 71 -16.16 -33.18 -35.94
N LEU A 72 -15.99 -34.37 -35.41
CA LEU A 72 -15.63 -34.54 -33.98
C LEU A 72 -14.30 -33.87 -33.65
N ALA A 73 -13.28 -34.04 -34.49
CA ALA A 73 -11.96 -33.44 -34.27
C ALA A 73 -11.98 -31.90 -34.36
N PRO A 74 -12.56 -31.25 -35.38
CA PRO A 74 -12.76 -29.80 -35.42
C PRO A 74 -13.55 -29.25 -34.24
N ALA A 75 -14.58 -29.91 -33.79
CA ALA A 75 -15.36 -29.51 -32.61
C ALA A 75 -14.54 -29.60 -31.33
N LEU A 76 -13.76 -30.66 -31.18
CA LEU A 76 -12.86 -30.82 -30.04
C LEU A 76 -11.76 -29.73 -30.04
N PHE A 77 -11.21 -29.41 -31.21
CA PHE A 77 -10.26 -28.33 -31.37
C PHE A 77 -10.84 -26.98 -30.93
N LEU A 78 -12.07 -26.67 -31.34
CA LEU A 78 -12.75 -25.45 -30.90
C LEU A 78 -12.96 -25.44 -29.38
N GLY A 79 -13.38 -26.56 -28.79
CA GLY A 79 -13.56 -26.70 -27.34
C GLY A 79 -12.24 -26.45 -26.57
N CYS A 80 -11.14 -27.05 -27.02
CA CYS A 80 -9.83 -26.82 -26.44
C CYS A 80 -9.39 -25.35 -26.56
N ALA A 81 -9.61 -24.74 -27.72
CA ALA A 81 -9.27 -23.33 -27.93
C ALA A 81 -10.10 -22.40 -27.04
N CYS A 82 -11.40 -22.66 -26.86
CA CYS A 82 -12.26 -21.94 -25.92
C CYS A 82 -11.79 -22.09 -24.49
N PHE A 83 -11.41 -23.29 -24.07
CA PHE A 83 -10.89 -23.55 -22.73
C PHE A 83 -9.60 -22.78 -22.47
N VAL A 84 -8.64 -22.81 -23.39
CA VAL A 84 -7.37 -22.06 -23.29
C VAL A 84 -7.65 -20.55 -23.25
N TRP A 85 -8.54 -20.05 -24.10
CA TRP A 85 -8.90 -18.63 -24.14
C TRP A 85 -9.57 -18.18 -22.83
N LEU A 86 -10.52 -18.94 -22.33
CA LEU A 86 -11.22 -18.63 -21.08
C LEU A 86 -10.24 -18.67 -19.89
N GLY A 87 -9.39 -19.71 -19.83
CA GLY A 87 -8.39 -19.86 -18.79
C GLY A 87 -7.37 -18.71 -18.76
N THR A 88 -6.87 -18.28 -19.92
CA THR A 88 -5.95 -17.12 -20.01
C THR A 88 -6.62 -15.81 -19.62
N ARG A 89 -7.88 -15.61 -20.03
CA ARG A 89 -8.69 -14.43 -19.63
C ARG A 89 -8.93 -14.37 -18.13
N LEU A 90 -9.33 -15.49 -17.54
CA LEU A 90 -9.61 -15.59 -16.11
C LEU A 90 -8.32 -15.37 -15.26
N SER A 91 -7.23 -16.00 -15.69
CA SER A 91 -5.94 -15.82 -15.03
C SER A 91 -5.43 -14.38 -15.11
N LEU A 92 -5.57 -13.72 -16.26
CA LEU A 92 -5.19 -12.31 -16.41
C LEU A 92 -6.03 -11.42 -15.47
N ALA A 93 -7.35 -11.62 -15.43
CA ALA A 93 -8.24 -10.87 -14.55
C ALA A 93 -7.83 -11.05 -13.07
N THR A 94 -7.50 -12.27 -12.65
CA THR A 94 -7.05 -12.57 -11.29
C THR A 94 -5.73 -11.88 -10.97
N VAL A 95 -4.73 -11.96 -11.84
CA VAL A 95 -3.42 -11.33 -11.64
C VAL A 95 -3.57 -9.80 -11.56
N VAL A 96 -4.34 -9.19 -12.47
CA VAL A 96 -4.56 -7.74 -12.46
C VAL A 96 -5.28 -7.30 -11.18
N ASN A 97 -6.27 -8.05 -10.72
CA ASN A 97 -6.99 -7.74 -9.48
C ASN A 97 -6.08 -7.89 -8.25
N VAL A 98 -5.25 -8.93 -8.17
CA VAL A 98 -4.29 -9.12 -7.08
C VAL A 98 -3.24 -8.00 -7.07
N LEU A 99 -2.71 -7.59 -8.23
CA LEU A 99 -1.76 -6.48 -8.33
C LEU A 99 -2.40 -5.14 -7.96
N ARG A 100 -3.66 -4.91 -8.35
CA ARG A 100 -4.41 -3.71 -7.93
C ARG A 100 -4.63 -3.69 -6.41
N LEU A 101 -5.05 -4.80 -5.82
CA LEU A 101 -5.23 -4.90 -4.36
C LEU A 101 -3.91 -4.67 -3.63
N SER A 102 -2.79 -5.25 -4.10
CA SER A 102 -1.48 -5.05 -3.49
C SER A 102 -0.92 -3.63 -3.67
N SER A 103 -1.23 -2.94 -4.76
CA SER A 103 -0.85 -1.54 -4.97
C SER A 103 -1.70 -0.59 -4.11
N ILE A 104 -2.98 -0.87 -3.95
CA ILE A 104 -3.86 -0.14 -3.02
C ILE A 104 -3.40 -0.34 -1.59
N ASP A 105 -3.03 -1.56 -1.18
CA ASP A 105 -2.49 -1.84 0.15
C ASP A 105 -1.15 -1.10 0.40
N ARG A 106 -0.26 -1.02 -0.57
CA ARG A 106 1.00 -0.27 -0.44
C ARG A 106 0.77 1.25 -0.36
N ALA A 107 -0.13 1.79 -1.16
CA ALA A 107 -0.52 3.21 -1.10
C ALA A 107 -1.24 3.55 0.21
N GLN A 108 -1.93 2.58 0.83
CA GLN A 108 -2.58 2.74 2.13
C GLN A 108 -1.61 2.61 3.32
N VAL A 109 -0.41 2.10 3.13
CA VAL A 109 0.58 1.89 4.20
C VAL A 109 1.42 3.13 4.47
N THR A 110 1.67 3.96 3.46
CA THR A 110 2.60 5.10 3.54
C THR A 110 1.93 6.37 3.02
N ASP A 111 2.11 7.48 3.73
CA ASP A 111 1.71 8.82 3.28
C ASP A 111 2.67 9.32 2.20
N ALA A 112 2.15 9.72 1.04
CA ALA A 112 2.96 10.09 -0.13
C ALA A 112 3.75 11.40 0.07
N LEU A 113 3.29 12.31 0.95
CA LEU A 113 3.94 13.58 1.19
C LEU A 113 5.11 13.44 2.17
N THR A 114 4.85 12.80 3.31
CA THR A 114 5.80 12.75 4.43
C THR A 114 6.67 11.49 4.45
N GLY A 115 6.28 10.45 3.70
CA GLY A 115 6.91 9.13 3.76
C GLY A 115 6.62 8.35 5.05
N LEU A 116 5.87 8.91 5.98
CA LEU A 116 5.47 8.26 7.21
C LEU A 116 4.43 7.17 6.95
N ARG A 117 4.17 6.30 7.93
CA ARG A 117 3.05 5.37 7.84
C ARG A 117 1.72 6.13 7.79
N SER A 118 0.72 5.53 7.15
CA SER A 118 -0.63 6.11 7.08
C SER A 118 -1.46 5.77 8.34
N ARG A 119 -2.51 6.54 8.60
CA ARG A 119 -3.48 6.25 9.66
C ARG A 119 -4.08 4.84 9.54
N GLN A 120 -4.40 4.42 8.32
CA GLN A 120 -4.97 3.08 8.08
C GLN A 120 -4.01 1.95 8.48
N TYR A 121 -2.71 2.18 8.34
CA TYR A 121 -1.70 1.23 8.82
C TYR A 121 -1.67 1.17 10.35
N LEU A 122 -1.80 2.31 11.03
CA LEU A 122 -1.91 2.37 12.49
C LEU A 122 -3.13 1.61 12.99
N ASP A 123 -4.31 1.85 12.40
CA ASP A 123 -5.57 1.21 12.80
C ASP A 123 -5.49 -0.32 12.73
N ARG A 124 -4.75 -0.87 11.76
CA ARG A 124 -4.50 -2.31 11.62
C ARG A 124 -3.55 -2.86 12.69
N LEU A 125 -2.44 -2.17 12.95
CA LEU A 125 -1.39 -2.67 13.86
C LEU A 125 -1.65 -2.37 15.32
N MET A 126 -2.40 -1.31 15.61
CA MET A 126 -2.65 -0.84 16.96
C MET A 126 -3.15 -1.96 17.88
N GLN A 127 -4.20 -2.67 17.46
CA GLN A 127 -4.77 -3.75 18.27
C GLN A 127 -3.76 -4.88 18.51
N GLN A 128 -2.94 -5.21 17.51
CA GLN A 128 -1.94 -6.26 17.62
C GLN A 128 -0.82 -5.89 18.61
N GLU A 129 -0.30 -4.67 18.51
CA GLU A 129 0.77 -4.20 19.41
C GLU A 129 0.27 -3.99 20.83
N MET A 130 -0.97 -3.54 21.00
CA MET A 130 -1.58 -3.41 22.31
C MET A 130 -1.80 -4.78 22.99
N GLN A 131 -2.32 -5.76 22.26
CA GLN A 131 -2.48 -7.13 22.76
C GLN A 131 -1.13 -7.80 23.07
N ARG A 132 -0.11 -7.52 22.25
CA ARG A 132 1.24 -8.02 22.46
C ARG A 132 1.86 -7.44 23.72
N ALA A 133 1.72 -6.14 23.93
CA ALA A 133 2.19 -5.45 25.12
C ALA A 133 1.47 -5.97 26.39
N GLU A 134 0.16 -6.17 26.30
CA GLU A 134 -0.63 -6.72 27.41
C GLU A 134 -0.20 -8.13 27.79
N ARG A 135 -0.11 -9.06 26.82
CA ARG A 135 0.33 -10.45 27.07
C ARG A 135 1.73 -10.54 27.65
N ARG A 136 2.60 -9.60 27.36
CA ARG A 136 4.01 -9.58 27.80
C ARG A 136 4.24 -8.67 29.01
N GLY A 137 3.21 -8.00 29.51
CA GLY A 137 3.34 -7.03 30.60
C GLY A 137 4.23 -5.83 30.27
N LEU A 138 4.24 -5.38 29.01
CA LEU A 138 5.13 -4.33 28.53
C LEU A 138 4.47 -2.95 28.62
N ALA A 139 5.25 -1.93 28.93
CA ALA A 139 4.79 -0.54 28.86
C ALA A 139 4.59 -0.11 27.39
N VAL A 140 3.58 0.71 27.16
CA VAL A 140 3.27 1.30 25.84
C VAL A 140 2.83 2.74 26.03
N SER A 141 3.30 3.62 25.17
CA SER A 141 2.88 5.03 25.16
C SER A 141 2.50 5.49 23.76
N VAL A 142 1.54 6.40 23.72
CA VAL A 142 1.10 7.12 22.53
C VAL A 142 1.46 8.59 22.68
N MET A 143 2.02 9.16 21.62
CA MET A 143 2.27 10.59 21.51
C MET A 143 1.49 11.10 20.31
N LEU A 144 0.64 12.09 20.49
CA LEU A 144 -0.04 12.82 19.42
C LEU A 144 0.58 14.20 19.29
N LEU A 145 1.04 14.51 18.11
CA LEU A 145 1.73 15.74 17.75
C LEU A 145 0.90 16.52 16.73
N ASP A 146 0.81 17.84 16.90
CA ASP A 146 0.15 18.74 15.98
C ASP A 146 1.01 20.00 15.78
N ILE A 147 1.05 20.48 14.53
CA ILE A 147 1.86 21.64 14.15
C ILE A 147 1.12 22.93 14.56
N ASP A 148 1.71 23.68 15.44
CA ASP A 148 1.10 24.91 15.94
C ASP A 148 0.92 25.94 14.83
N HIS A 149 -0.31 26.45 14.70
CA HIS A 149 -0.67 27.48 13.73
C HIS A 149 -0.42 27.10 12.25
N PHE A 150 -0.49 25.81 11.90
CA PHE A 150 -0.22 25.35 10.52
C PHE A 150 -1.11 25.99 9.46
N ALA A 151 -2.38 26.24 9.79
CA ALA A 151 -3.29 26.97 8.90
C ALA A 151 -2.79 28.39 8.58
N ALA A 152 -2.14 29.08 9.55
CA ALA A 152 -1.54 30.39 9.32
C ALA A 152 -0.31 30.31 8.41
N VAL A 153 0.49 29.24 8.52
CA VAL A 153 1.60 28.96 7.58
C VAL A 153 1.08 28.81 6.16
N ASN A 154 0.05 27.96 5.96
CA ASN A 154 -0.55 27.74 4.66
C ASN A 154 -1.14 29.04 4.07
N LYS A 155 -1.83 29.84 4.90
CA LYS A 155 -2.42 31.12 4.47
C LYS A 155 -1.35 32.15 4.12
N GLY A 156 -0.25 32.21 4.89
CA GLY A 156 0.79 33.23 4.69
C GLY A 156 1.79 32.88 3.59
N TYR A 157 2.14 31.61 3.43
CA TYR A 157 3.22 31.17 2.54
C TYR A 157 2.76 30.23 1.43
N GLY A 158 1.51 29.81 1.43
CA GLY A 158 0.93 28.87 0.46
C GLY A 158 1.11 27.40 0.86
N HIS A 159 0.25 26.53 0.32
CA HIS A 159 0.23 25.09 0.63
C HIS A 159 1.55 24.38 0.29
N ALA A 160 2.25 24.78 -0.78
CA ALA A 160 3.53 24.20 -1.15
C ALA A 160 4.60 24.36 -0.04
N VAL A 161 4.57 25.48 0.69
CA VAL A 161 5.47 25.70 1.84
C VAL A 161 5.02 24.88 3.05
N GLY A 162 3.71 24.76 3.27
CA GLY A 162 3.17 23.87 4.30
C GLY A 162 3.57 22.40 4.07
N ASP A 163 3.51 21.95 2.81
CA ASP A 163 3.94 20.59 2.42
C ASP A 163 5.44 20.36 2.69
N GLN A 164 6.28 21.36 2.41
CA GLN A 164 7.72 21.30 2.75
C GLN A 164 7.93 21.20 4.27
N VAL A 165 7.18 21.96 5.06
CA VAL A 165 7.22 21.89 6.53
C VAL A 165 6.83 20.52 7.03
N LEU A 166 5.74 19.94 6.51
CA LEU A 166 5.30 18.58 6.87
C LEU A 166 6.35 17.53 6.51
N THR A 167 6.94 17.62 5.32
CA THR A 167 7.99 16.71 4.86
C THR A 167 9.24 16.79 5.76
N GLU A 168 9.65 17.99 6.14
CA GLU A 168 10.83 18.18 7.01
C GLU A 168 10.55 17.69 8.43
N ILE A 169 9.37 17.92 8.99
CA ILE A 169 8.97 17.36 10.30
C ILE A 169 8.96 15.83 10.22
N GLY A 170 8.40 15.25 9.16
CA GLY A 170 8.44 13.81 8.95
C GLY A 170 9.87 13.26 8.92
N ARG A 171 10.79 13.95 8.24
CA ARG A 171 12.23 13.60 8.19
C ARG A 171 12.90 13.67 9.55
N ILE A 172 12.65 14.75 10.30
CA ILE A 172 13.21 14.94 11.67
C ILE A 172 12.73 13.81 12.59
N LEU A 173 11.42 13.55 12.58
CA LEU A 173 10.83 12.50 13.42
C LEU A 173 11.37 11.12 13.05
N SER A 174 11.44 10.79 11.74
CA SER A 174 11.98 9.51 11.28
C SER A 174 13.43 9.27 11.68
N ALA A 175 14.24 10.34 11.79
CA ALA A 175 15.63 10.25 12.24
C ALA A 175 15.75 10.13 13.77
N SER A 176 14.72 10.52 14.52
CA SER A 176 14.78 10.69 15.99
C SER A 176 14.04 9.60 16.76
N VAL A 177 13.09 8.90 16.14
CA VAL A 177 12.38 7.77 16.75
C VAL A 177 13.09 6.44 16.45
N ARG A 178 12.86 5.44 17.28
CA ARG A 178 13.43 4.10 17.12
C ARG A 178 12.70 3.36 16.00
N GLU A 179 13.37 2.42 15.34
CA GLU A 179 12.77 1.55 14.33
C GLU A 179 11.61 0.71 14.89
N SER A 180 11.64 0.40 16.18
CA SER A 180 10.56 -0.30 16.89
C SER A 180 9.31 0.54 17.13
N ASP A 181 9.41 1.86 17.01
CA ASP A 181 8.30 2.77 17.24
C ASP A 181 7.54 2.99 15.94
N LEU A 182 6.22 3.07 16.03
CA LEU A 182 5.39 3.28 14.87
C LEU A 182 5.12 4.77 14.70
N LEU A 183 5.68 5.36 13.65
CA LEU A 183 5.52 6.77 13.30
C LEU A 183 4.53 6.91 12.15
N VAL A 184 3.45 7.68 12.36
CA VAL A 184 2.26 7.71 11.49
C VAL A 184 1.80 9.13 11.26
N ARG A 185 1.47 9.49 10.02
CA ARG A 185 0.67 10.67 9.72
C ARG A 185 -0.79 10.36 10.02
N TYR A 186 -1.30 10.93 11.12
CA TYR A 186 -2.63 10.62 11.66
C TYR A 186 -3.74 11.46 11.03
N GLY A 187 -3.44 12.71 10.72
CA GLY A 187 -4.35 13.68 10.09
C GLY A 187 -3.61 14.59 9.12
N GLY A 188 -4.21 15.72 8.75
CA GLY A 188 -3.60 16.71 7.86
C GLY A 188 -2.24 17.20 8.35
N GLU A 189 -2.21 17.71 9.59
CA GLU A 189 -1.04 18.25 10.29
C GLU A 189 -0.70 17.49 11.58
N GLU A 190 -1.43 16.38 11.81
CA GLU A 190 -1.30 15.56 13.00
C GLU A 190 -0.44 14.33 12.73
N ILE A 191 0.49 14.05 13.63
CA ILE A 191 1.38 12.88 13.60
C ILE A 191 1.21 12.11 14.90
N ALA A 192 1.10 10.78 14.79
CA ALA A 192 1.03 9.88 15.93
C ALA A 192 2.30 9.03 16.03
N ILE A 193 2.76 8.81 17.25
CA ILE A 193 3.85 7.90 17.54
C ILE A 193 3.37 6.89 18.58
N LEU A 194 3.40 5.61 18.23
CA LEU A 194 3.19 4.51 19.16
C LEU A 194 4.56 4.00 19.61
N ALA A 195 4.94 4.35 20.82
CA ALA A 195 6.22 3.97 21.41
C ALA A 195 6.05 2.66 22.21
N THR A 196 6.61 1.58 21.65
CA THR A 196 6.60 0.26 22.28
C THR A 196 7.67 0.18 23.38
N HIS A 197 7.42 -0.63 24.43
CA HIS A 197 8.35 -0.81 25.57
C HIS A 197 8.78 0.51 26.23
N THR A 198 7.89 1.51 26.20
CA THR A 198 8.22 2.86 26.68
C THR A 198 7.19 3.31 27.70
N PRO A 199 7.55 3.44 28.98
CA PRO A 199 6.64 3.93 30.02
C PRO A 199 6.34 5.44 29.83
N PRO A 200 5.23 5.96 30.40
CA PRO A 200 4.79 7.34 30.21
C PRO A 200 5.85 8.40 30.52
N ALA A 201 6.60 8.22 31.58
CA ALA A 201 7.68 9.15 31.95
C ALA A 201 8.81 9.21 30.90
N ALA A 202 9.20 8.06 30.34
CA ALA A 202 10.19 8.01 29.26
C ALA A 202 9.63 8.59 27.95
N ALA A 203 8.36 8.33 27.65
CA ALA A 203 7.67 8.90 26.47
C ALA A 203 7.60 10.44 26.57
N LEU A 204 7.36 10.99 27.76
CA LEU A 204 7.37 12.43 28.00
C LEU A 204 8.74 13.05 27.68
N ALA A 205 9.82 12.42 28.13
CA ALA A 205 11.18 12.88 27.83
C ALA A 205 11.51 12.81 26.33
N VAL A 206 11.07 11.73 25.65
CA VAL A 206 11.19 11.61 24.17
C VAL A 206 10.40 12.70 23.47
N ALA A 207 9.14 12.94 23.86
CA ALA A 207 8.29 13.95 23.28
C ALA A 207 8.90 15.37 23.42
N GLU A 208 9.46 15.70 24.58
CA GLU A 208 10.12 17.01 24.79
C GLU A 208 11.39 17.16 23.93
N ARG A 209 12.15 16.09 23.73
CA ARG A 209 13.30 16.09 22.82
C ARG A 209 12.83 16.32 21.37
N LEU A 210 11.82 15.59 20.91
CA LEU A 210 11.26 15.73 19.56
C LEU A 210 10.72 17.16 19.33
N ARG A 211 10.00 17.74 20.31
CA ARG A 211 9.51 19.11 20.24
C ARG A 211 10.65 20.10 19.97
N ARG A 212 11.77 19.99 20.71
CA ARG A 212 12.95 20.87 20.55
C ARG A 212 13.63 20.67 19.21
N GLU A 213 13.80 19.42 18.77
CA GLU A 213 14.42 19.10 17.48
C GLU A 213 13.61 19.67 16.32
N ILE A 214 12.26 19.60 16.39
CA ILE A 214 11.36 20.20 15.40
C ILE A 214 11.46 21.72 15.42
N GLU A 215 11.44 22.36 16.60
CA GLU A 215 11.55 23.82 16.72
C GLU A 215 12.82 24.34 16.06
N ILE A 216 13.94 23.63 16.18
CA ILE A 216 15.22 24.00 15.59
C ILE A 216 15.24 23.70 14.08
N GLY A 217 14.88 22.48 13.69
CA GLY A 217 14.99 21.98 12.32
C GLY A 217 13.99 22.61 11.36
N ALA A 218 12.72 22.70 11.75
CA ALA A 218 11.68 23.28 10.92
C ALA A 218 11.86 24.80 10.70
N ARG A 219 12.47 25.51 11.66
CA ARG A 219 12.86 26.91 11.49
C ARG A 219 13.87 27.09 10.36
N LYS A 220 14.83 26.17 10.21
CA LYS A 220 15.81 26.19 9.13
C LYS A 220 15.15 26.01 7.78
N ALA A 221 14.30 24.99 7.63
CA ALA A 221 13.60 24.71 6.39
C ALA A 221 12.71 25.89 5.92
N LEU A 222 12.00 26.52 6.84
CA LEU A 222 11.14 27.67 6.51
C LEU A 222 11.95 28.92 6.08
N ARG A 223 13.12 29.15 6.69
CA ARG A 223 14.05 30.22 6.28
C ARG A 223 14.60 30.01 4.90
N GLU A 224 15.01 28.79 4.56
CA GLU A 224 15.55 28.44 3.26
C GLU A 224 14.48 28.55 2.16
N ALA A 225 13.23 28.17 2.43
CA ALA A 225 12.15 28.20 1.47
C ALA A 225 11.66 29.62 1.12
N LYS A 226 11.55 30.55 2.09
CA LYS A 226 10.92 31.89 1.87
C LYS A 226 11.48 33.02 2.71
N GLY A 227 12.63 32.88 3.36
CA GLY A 227 13.16 33.92 4.26
C GLY A 227 12.26 34.19 5.47
N ALA A 228 11.35 33.29 5.81
CA ALA A 228 10.34 33.51 6.84
C ALA A 228 10.94 33.56 8.24
N ARG A 229 10.45 34.50 9.06
CA ARG A 229 10.92 34.72 10.43
C ARG A 229 10.12 33.96 11.49
N HIS A 230 9.02 33.30 11.10
CA HIS A 230 8.17 32.57 12.03
C HIS A 230 8.83 31.26 12.50
N ALA A 231 8.73 30.97 13.77
CA ALA A 231 9.12 29.66 14.31
C ALA A 231 7.99 28.66 14.05
N ILE A 232 8.32 27.50 13.50
CA ILE A 232 7.42 26.36 13.49
C ILE A 232 7.62 25.61 14.80
N THR A 233 6.54 25.46 15.55
CA THR A 233 6.50 24.73 16.80
C THR A 233 5.44 23.65 16.75
N VAL A 234 5.50 22.73 17.68
CA VAL A 234 4.53 21.64 17.81
C VAL A 234 4.06 21.52 19.25
N SER A 235 2.81 21.19 19.41
CA SER A 235 2.23 20.75 20.69
C SER A 235 2.15 19.23 20.69
N ILE A 236 2.46 18.59 21.82
CA ILE A 236 2.45 17.12 21.92
C ILE A 236 1.65 16.71 23.15
N GLY A 237 0.69 15.81 22.95
CA GLY A 237 0.00 15.11 24.02
C GLY A 237 0.56 13.70 24.18
N VAL A 238 0.88 13.30 25.39
CA VAL A 238 1.43 11.99 25.72
C VAL A 238 0.47 11.25 26.63
N ALA A 239 0.19 9.99 26.32
CA ALA A 239 -0.49 9.08 27.24
C ALA A 239 0.20 7.72 27.18
N GLY A 240 0.20 6.98 28.27
CA GLY A 240 0.85 5.70 28.27
C GLY A 240 0.37 4.82 29.43
N ARG A 241 0.75 3.56 29.34
CA ARG A 241 0.51 2.53 30.31
C ARG A 241 1.82 1.98 30.82
N GLU A 242 1.93 1.86 32.14
CA GLU A 242 3.05 1.15 32.78
C GLU A 242 2.99 -0.36 32.50
N ALA A 243 4.11 -1.02 32.70
CA ALA A 243 4.19 -2.46 32.59
C ALA A 243 3.22 -3.15 33.56
N GLY A 244 2.42 -4.10 33.07
CA GLY A 244 1.40 -4.79 33.88
C GLY A 244 0.12 -3.99 34.18
N GLY A 245 0.01 -2.76 33.72
CA GLY A 245 -1.19 -1.91 33.89
C GLY A 245 -2.36 -2.42 33.07
N SER A 246 -3.59 -2.27 33.57
CA SER A 246 -4.82 -2.65 32.88
C SER A 246 -5.21 -1.62 31.82
N GLY A 247 -5.63 -2.12 30.67
CA GLY A 247 -6.51 -1.50 29.72
C GLY A 247 -5.96 -0.37 28.83
N PRO A 248 -5.93 -0.61 27.54
CA PRO A 248 -5.51 0.38 26.53
C PRO A 248 -6.67 1.05 25.81
N ALA A 249 -7.90 0.81 26.21
CA ALA A 249 -9.05 1.14 25.36
C ALA A 249 -9.11 2.61 24.94
N ASP A 250 -8.36 3.52 25.59
CA ASP A 250 -8.42 4.95 25.28
C ASP A 250 -7.08 5.72 25.38
N LEU A 251 -5.91 5.09 25.13
CA LEU A 251 -4.64 5.83 25.13
C LEU A 251 -4.63 6.98 24.12
N PHE A 252 -5.27 6.79 22.96
CA PHE A 252 -5.39 7.85 21.97
C PHE A 252 -6.26 9.01 22.46
N GLY A 253 -7.42 8.72 23.05
CA GLY A 253 -8.28 9.74 23.63
C GLY A 253 -7.61 10.48 24.79
N MET A 254 -6.82 9.79 25.61
CA MET A 254 -6.04 10.43 26.66
C MET A 254 -4.91 11.31 26.09
N ALA A 255 -4.21 10.86 25.06
CA ALA A 255 -3.19 11.64 24.38
C ALA A 255 -3.79 12.86 23.67
N ASP A 256 -4.97 12.74 23.05
CA ASP A 256 -5.68 13.86 22.44
C ASP A 256 -6.09 14.89 23.48
N LYS A 257 -6.68 14.49 24.60
CA LYS A 257 -6.99 15.42 25.72
C LYS A 257 -5.75 16.15 26.21
N ALA A 258 -4.62 15.44 26.30
CA ALA A 258 -3.34 16.05 26.67
C ALA A 258 -2.84 17.03 25.59
N LEU A 259 -2.95 16.70 24.31
CA LEU A 259 -2.62 17.59 23.20
C LEU A 259 -3.47 18.87 23.24
N GLN A 260 -4.78 18.74 23.44
CA GLN A 260 -5.68 19.90 23.60
C GLN A 260 -5.30 20.75 24.81
N LYS A 261 -4.86 20.13 25.92
CA LYS A 261 -4.31 20.84 27.08
C LYS A 261 -3.05 21.62 26.70
N ALA A 262 -2.09 20.99 26.02
CA ALA A 262 -0.85 21.66 25.57
C ALA A 262 -1.17 22.88 24.68
N LYS A 263 -2.12 22.75 23.75
CA LYS A 263 -2.58 23.85 22.88
C LYS A 263 -3.22 25.00 23.67
N ARG A 264 -4.05 24.72 24.67
CA ARG A 264 -4.72 25.72 25.51
C ARG A 264 -3.74 26.47 26.45
N GLU A 265 -2.73 25.78 26.95
CA GLU A 265 -1.74 26.35 27.86
C GLU A 265 -0.67 27.22 27.19
N GLY A 266 -0.77 27.44 25.89
CA GLY A 266 0.10 28.37 25.14
C GLY A 266 0.97 27.71 24.08
N ARG A 267 0.68 26.47 23.72
CA ARG A 267 1.37 25.72 22.64
C ARG A 267 2.87 25.51 22.89
N ASN A 268 3.59 25.00 21.88
CA ASN A 268 5.03 24.70 21.92
C ASN A 268 5.44 23.96 23.22
N ARG A 269 4.69 22.93 23.59
CA ARG A 269 4.90 22.17 24.82
C ARG A 269 4.38 20.75 24.73
N VAL A 270 4.81 19.97 25.69
CA VAL A 270 4.32 18.61 25.91
C VAL A 270 3.40 18.60 27.12
N ALA A 271 2.28 17.88 27.03
CA ALA A 271 1.42 17.61 28.16
C ALA A 271 1.22 16.09 28.32
N LEU A 272 1.21 15.64 29.59
CA LEU A 272 0.89 14.24 29.91
C LEU A 272 -0.62 14.13 30.17
N GLY A 273 -1.25 13.12 29.55
CA GLY A 273 -2.61 12.73 29.84
C GLY A 273 -2.67 12.14 31.24
N GLY A 274 -3.52 12.72 32.08
CA GLY A 274 -3.66 12.32 33.45
C GLY A 274 -4.23 10.91 33.61
N GLN A 275 -3.92 10.34 34.75
CA GLN A 275 -4.51 9.14 35.33
C GLN A 275 -6.03 9.24 35.42
#